data_9b5af1657c52b9682f19ec4f37a007a1
#
_entry.id   9b5af1657c52b9682f19ec4f37a007a1
#
_cell.length_a   1.000
_cell.length_b   1.000
_cell.length_c   1.000
_cell.angle_alpha   90.00
_cell.angle_beta   90.00
_cell.angle_gamma   90.00
#
_symmetry.space_group_name_H-M   'P 1'
#
loop_
_entity.id
_entity.type
_entity.pdbx_description
1 polymer ?
#
loop_
_entity_poly.entity_id
_entity_poly.type
_entity_poly.pdbx_seq_one_letter_code
_entity_poly.pdbx_strand_id
1 'polypeptide(L)'
;MCLMATTVIAGATDVWEGEHAVDWSNTLKIEAAKFADMKVGDKLVVEFKDAAGKVIELHSDGGMLPGTRFAHSIFPDQSNIEVFATPAMLSYLQEHGLEVCGMDFIATKIWYGDGKEGIDDLTAWSGFFWMDEWSTLEITKNSFVGVDWDNISAIRFYSEAGRTDYIINVMTKWGDGGKLGDQTTMTMTDEYAELSLEGIDMEAALADVDRLMIQCNKEGGAPFNFTQVELVAKPSAVQGVSAKTEKADNSIYTISGVKVDNIGQKGLYIVNGKKFVGK
;
A
#
# COMPACT_ATOMS: atom_id res chain seq x y z
N MET A 1 32.05 5.15 29.90
CA MET A 1 31.81 5.69 28.56
C MET A 1 31.51 4.48 27.65
N CYS A 2 30.23 4.15 27.48
CA CYS A 2 29.82 2.98 26.70
C CYS A 2 29.62 3.45 25.23
N LEU A 3 30.49 2.99 24.34
CA LEU A 3 30.30 3.22 22.89
C LEU A 3 29.13 2.35 22.46
N MET A 4 28.00 2.95 22.20
CA MET A 4 26.93 2.27 21.44
C MET A 4 27.40 2.17 20.00
N ALA A 5 27.59 0.94 19.53
CA ALA A 5 27.83 0.66 18.13
C ALA A 5 26.51 0.89 17.37
N THR A 6 26.40 2.00 16.67
CA THR A 6 25.34 2.21 15.69
C THR A 6 25.56 1.25 14.53
N THR A 7 24.71 0.25 14.43
CA THR A 7 24.64 -0.61 13.24
C THR A 7 24.06 0.25 12.11
N VAL A 8 24.90 0.72 11.21
CA VAL A 8 24.44 1.38 9.98
C VAL A 8 23.87 0.27 9.08
N ILE A 9 22.57 0.21 8.97
CA ILE A 9 21.89 -0.61 7.94
C ILE A 9 22.14 0.11 6.61
N ALA A 10 22.82 -0.54 5.69
CA ALA A 10 23.10 0.03 4.37
C ALA A 10 21.77 0.30 3.66
N GLY A 11 21.49 1.56 3.31
CA GLY A 11 20.24 1.98 2.66
C GLY A 11 19.21 2.65 3.57
N ALA A 12 19.36 2.63 4.91
CA ALA A 12 18.45 3.29 5.84
C ALA A 12 18.76 4.79 5.98
N THR A 13 17.72 5.61 6.01
CA THR A 13 17.77 7.05 6.28
C THR A 13 17.13 7.35 7.64
N ASP A 14 17.92 7.81 8.58
CA ASP A 14 17.44 8.23 9.91
C ASP A 14 16.72 9.58 9.79
N VAL A 15 15.46 9.62 10.20
CA VAL A 15 14.64 10.85 10.23
C VAL A 15 14.68 11.53 11.59
N TRP A 16 14.73 10.72 12.63
CA TRP A 16 14.79 11.19 14.03
C TRP A 16 15.40 10.13 14.93
N GLU A 17 16.18 10.57 15.94
CA GLU A 17 16.74 9.72 16.98
C GLU A 17 16.76 10.51 18.30
N GLY A 18 16.37 9.86 19.40
CA GLY A 18 16.32 10.48 20.72
C GLY A 18 15.46 9.67 21.68
N GLU A 19 15.01 10.31 22.75
CA GLU A 19 13.97 9.77 23.64
C GLU A 19 12.85 10.80 23.76
N HIS A 20 11.65 10.43 23.33
CA HIS A 20 10.46 11.25 23.46
C HIS A 20 9.34 10.44 24.10
N ALA A 21 8.86 10.91 25.26
CA ALA A 21 7.69 10.31 25.90
C ALA A 21 6.46 10.70 25.10
N VAL A 22 5.79 9.73 24.50
CA VAL A 22 4.62 9.91 23.64
C VAL A 22 3.35 9.53 24.38
N ASP A 23 2.36 10.41 24.35
CA ASP A 23 0.97 10.11 24.68
C ASP A 23 0.02 10.81 23.70
N TRP A 24 -1.31 10.74 23.93
CA TRP A 24 -2.30 11.37 23.06
C TRP A 24 -2.27 12.90 23.07
N SER A 25 -1.61 13.51 24.03
CA SER A 25 -1.47 14.96 24.18
C SER A 25 -0.04 15.47 23.91
N ASN A 26 0.94 14.57 24.00
CA ASN A 26 2.36 14.84 23.77
C ASN A 26 2.87 13.97 22.63
N THR A 27 2.59 14.36 21.42
CA THR A 27 2.92 13.61 20.20
C THR A 27 4.32 13.95 19.70
N LEU A 28 4.95 13.03 18.97
CA LEU A 28 6.23 13.28 18.30
C LEU A 28 5.98 13.67 16.85
N LYS A 29 6.37 14.89 16.48
CA LYS A 29 6.19 15.44 15.12
C LYS A 29 7.50 15.47 14.34
N ILE A 30 7.46 14.99 13.12
CA ILE A 30 8.58 14.95 12.18
C ILE A 30 8.21 15.77 10.94
N GLU A 31 9.05 16.72 10.61
CA GLU A 31 8.86 17.63 9.48
C GLU A 31 8.83 16.89 8.12
N ALA A 32 7.99 17.34 7.19
CA ALA A 32 7.84 16.79 5.84
C ALA A 32 9.16 16.70 5.06
N ALA A 33 10.05 17.68 5.21
CA ALA A 33 11.35 17.72 4.56
C ALA A 33 12.24 16.50 4.86
N LYS A 34 11.98 15.79 5.98
CA LYS A 34 12.71 14.58 6.35
C LYS A 34 12.37 13.36 5.47
N PHE A 35 11.25 13.42 4.74
CA PHE A 35 10.76 12.36 3.87
C PHE A 35 10.97 12.65 2.38
N ALA A 36 11.70 13.72 2.02
CA ALA A 36 11.88 14.16 0.63
C ALA A 36 12.47 13.08 -0.29
N ASP A 37 13.38 12.25 0.23
CA ASP A 37 14.06 11.20 -0.54
C ASP A 37 13.40 9.81 -0.37
N MET A 38 12.35 9.69 0.44
CA MET A 38 11.58 8.46 0.64
C MET A 38 10.84 8.10 -0.66
N LYS A 39 10.71 6.82 -0.94
CA LYS A 39 10.10 6.28 -2.16
C LYS A 39 8.94 5.35 -1.83
N VAL A 40 8.07 5.15 -2.82
CA VAL A 40 7.04 4.11 -2.76
C VAL A 40 7.71 2.75 -2.54
N GLY A 41 7.17 1.98 -1.62
CA GLY A 41 7.71 0.68 -1.20
C GLY A 41 8.73 0.76 -0.08
N ASP A 42 9.35 1.91 0.20
CA ASP A 42 10.25 2.03 1.36
C ASP A 42 9.51 1.65 2.65
N LYS A 43 10.25 1.02 3.55
CA LYS A 43 9.76 0.67 4.87
C LYS A 43 9.99 1.85 5.82
N LEU A 44 8.93 2.36 6.44
CA LEU A 44 8.99 3.31 7.54
C LEU A 44 8.95 2.53 8.85
N VAL A 45 9.92 2.79 9.74
CA VAL A 45 10.05 2.13 11.03
C VAL A 45 10.01 3.15 12.16
N VAL A 46 9.20 2.87 13.17
CA VAL A 46 9.16 3.61 14.43
C VAL A 46 9.61 2.66 15.54
N GLU A 47 10.77 2.93 16.10
CA GLU A 47 11.34 2.18 17.23
C GLU A 47 10.93 2.82 18.57
N PHE A 48 10.69 1.99 19.57
CA PHE A 48 10.20 2.43 20.87
C PHE A 48 10.61 1.48 21.98
N LYS A 49 10.42 1.95 23.21
CA LYS A 49 10.51 1.16 24.45
C LYS A 49 9.31 1.44 25.34
N ASP A 50 9.11 0.59 26.34
CA ASP A 50 8.04 0.70 27.35
C ASP A 50 6.61 0.71 26.73
N ALA A 51 6.42 0.02 25.60
CA ALA A 51 5.18 0.03 24.82
C ALA A 51 4.34 -1.25 24.93
N ALA A 52 4.79 -2.27 25.67
CA ALA A 52 4.07 -3.53 25.80
C ALA A 52 2.61 -3.34 26.27
N GLY A 53 1.66 -3.90 25.52
CA GLY A 53 0.23 -3.76 25.79
C GLY A 53 -0.35 -2.36 25.52
N LYS A 54 0.41 -1.51 24.88
CA LYS A 54 0.03 -0.15 24.50
C LYS A 54 -0.44 -0.10 23.03
N VAL A 55 -0.87 1.08 22.61
CA VAL A 55 -1.32 1.36 21.25
C VAL A 55 -0.50 2.50 20.67
N ILE A 56 -0.06 2.35 19.45
CA ILE A 56 0.63 3.37 18.66
C ILE A 56 -0.18 3.66 17.41
N GLU A 57 -0.31 4.92 17.05
CA GLU A 57 -0.91 5.38 15.80
C GLU A 57 0.04 6.32 15.07
N LEU A 58 0.01 6.25 13.74
CA LEU A 58 0.74 7.13 12.86
C LEU A 58 -0.24 8.09 12.20
N HIS A 59 0.00 9.36 12.34
CA HIS A 59 -0.85 10.43 11.83
C HIS A 59 -0.10 11.33 10.86
N SER A 60 -0.84 12.03 10.02
CA SER A 60 -0.38 13.10 9.15
C SER A 60 -1.55 14.01 8.83
N ASP A 61 -1.34 15.33 8.72
CA ASP A 61 -2.39 16.31 8.45
C ASP A 61 -3.62 16.22 9.39
N GLY A 62 -3.36 15.93 10.67
CA GLY A 62 -4.40 15.85 11.69
C GLY A 62 -5.29 14.61 11.65
N GLY A 63 -4.97 13.62 10.81
CA GLY A 63 -5.68 12.36 10.70
C GLY A 63 -4.74 11.15 10.61
N MET A 64 -5.31 9.95 10.52
CA MET A 64 -4.51 8.74 10.31
C MET A 64 -3.71 8.84 9.01
N LEU A 65 -2.42 8.48 9.09
CA LEU A 65 -1.54 8.40 7.93
C LEU A 65 -2.08 7.34 6.93
N PRO A 66 -2.27 7.69 5.63
CA PRO A 66 -2.65 6.72 4.60
C PRO A 66 -1.75 5.48 4.58
N GLY A 67 -2.28 4.34 4.21
CA GLY A 67 -1.52 3.09 4.15
C GLY A 67 -1.20 2.49 5.52
N THR A 68 -1.71 3.08 6.62
CA THR A 68 -1.58 2.52 7.96
C THR A 68 -2.89 1.94 8.47
N ARG A 69 -2.82 1.21 9.55
CA ARG A 69 -3.98 0.73 10.29
C ARG A 69 -4.22 1.53 11.56
N PHE A 70 -5.46 1.55 12.00
CA PHE A 70 -5.79 2.04 13.33
C PHE A 70 -5.18 1.14 14.41
N ALA A 71 -4.74 1.74 15.50
CA ALA A 71 -4.37 1.06 16.73
C ALA A 71 -3.36 -0.09 16.54
N HIS A 72 -2.09 0.24 16.28
CA HIS A 72 -1.01 -0.75 16.37
C HIS A 72 -0.86 -1.21 17.81
N SER A 73 -1.53 -2.32 18.18
CA SER A 73 -1.35 -2.95 19.49
C SER A 73 0.02 -3.60 19.57
N ILE A 74 0.75 -3.30 20.62
CA ILE A 74 2.16 -3.68 20.80
C ILE A 74 2.25 -4.91 21.70
N PHE A 75 2.87 -5.96 21.19
CA PHE A 75 3.16 -7.18 21.95
C PHE A 75 4.36 -6.98 22.88
N PRO A 76 4.49 -7.82 23.97
CA PRO A 76 5.51 -7.64 24.99
C PRO A 76 6.95 -7.59 24.48
N ASP A 77 7.27 -8.34 23.44
CA ASP A 77 8.64 -8.43 22.87
C ASP A 77 8.84 -7.54 21.64
N GLN A 78 7.86 -6.72 21.31
CA GLN A 78 7.91 -5.83 20.16
C GLN A 78 8.57 -4.51 20.55
N SER A 79 9.54 -4.07 19.76
CA SER A 79 10.30 -2.82 19.97
C SER A 79 10.16 -1.84 18.80
N ASN A 80 9.41 -2.19 17.76
CA ASN A 80 9.13 -1.32 16.61
C ASN A 80 7.78 -1.64 15.98
N ILE A 81 7.30 -0.71 15.16
CA ILE A 81 6.29 -0.96 14.12
C ILE A 81 6.90 -0.65 12.76
N GLU A 82 6.47 -1.41 11.76
CA GLU A 82 6.89 -1.27 10.37
C GLU A 82 5.67 -1.08 9.49
N VAL A 83 5.74 -0.12 8.58
CA VAL A 83 4.74 0.12 7.54
C VAL A 83 5.45 0.36 6.21
N PHE A 84 4.83 -0.03 5.10
CA PHE A 84 5.41 0.16 3.77
C PHE A 84 4.74 1.34 3.08
N ALA A 85 5.54 2.22 2.51
CA ALA A 85 5.06 3.43 1.87
C ALA A 85 4.23 3.12 0.63
N THR A 86 2.93 3.31 0.74
CA THR A 86 2.03 3.38 -0.42
C THR A 86 2.15 4.76 -1.07
N PRO A 87 1.73 4.96 -2.34
CA PRO A 87 1.72 6.29 -2.96
C PRO A 87 0.98 7.35 -2.14
N ALA A 88 -0.18 7.00 -1.57
CA ALA A 88 -0.94 7.90 -0.71
C ALA A 88 -0.17 8.26 0.58
N MET A 89 0.45 7.28 1.25
CA MET A 89 1.31 7.51 2.42
C MET A 89 2.45 8.46 2.09
N LEU A 90 3.16 8.18 1.00
CA LEU A 90 4.32 8.97 0.58
C LEU A 90 3.95 10.44 0.32
N SER A 91 2.84 10.67 -0.40
CA SER A 91 2.34 12.02 -0.65
C SER A 91 2.08 12.79 0.64
N TYR A 92 1.40 12.16 1.61
CA TYR A 92 1.10 12.79 2.91
C TYR A 92 2.37 13.07 3.73
N LEU A 93 3.30 12.12 3.78
CA LEU A 93 4.56 12.32 4.51
C LEU A 93 5.40 13.46 3.91
N GLN A 94 5.47 13.55 2.59
CA GLN A 94 6.24 14.58 1.89
C GLN A 94 5.57 15.96 1.94
N GLU A 95 4.26 16.04 2.12
CA GLU A 95 3.53 17.30 2.20
C GLU A 95 3.35 17.79 3.65
N HIS A 96 3.03 16.89 4.58
CA HIS A 96 2.59 17.24 5.94
C HIS A 96 3.50 16.67 7.04
N GLY A 97 4.39 15.71 6.72
CA GLY A 97 5.24 15.03 7.71
C GLY A 97 4.53 13.91 8.46
N LEU A 98 5.13 13.49 9.57
CA LEU A 98 4.65 12.39 10.41
C LEU A 98 4.37 12.89 11.82
N GLU A 99 3.27 12.44 12.41
CA GLU A 99 2.98 12.59 13.82
C GLU A 99 2.77 11.20 14.44
N VAL A 100 3.59 10.86 15.44
CA VAL A 100 3.48 9.61 16.20
C VAL A 100 2.75 9.90 17.50
N CYS A 101 1.66 9.19 17.75
CA CYS A 101 0.85 9.32 18.97
C CYS A 101 0.45 7.94 19.52
N GLY A 102 -0.15 7.91 20.69
CA GLY A 102 -0.61 6.65 21.30
C GLY A 102 -0.66 6.67 22.82
N MET A 103 -0.53 5.50 23.43
CA MET A 103 -0.62 5.32 24.90
C MET A 103 0.76 5.25 25.51
N ASP A 104 1.16 6.26 26.32
CA ASP A 104 2.34 6.30 27.21
C ASP A 104 3.52 5.38 26.85
N PHE A 105 4.28 5.66 25.82
CA PHE A 105 5.48 4.93 25.44
C PHE A 105 6.64 5.91 25.17
N ILE A 106 7.83 5.38 24.95
CA ILE A 106 9.00 6.21 24.61
C ILE A 106 9.42 5.86 23.18
N ALA A 107 9.26 6.82 22.27
CA ALA A 107 9.85 6.72 20.93
C ALA A 107 11.36 6.89 21.03
N THR A 108 12.13 6.08 20.30
CA THR A 108 13.60 6.09 20.38
C THR A 108 14.25 6.39 19.04
N LYS A 109 13.63 5.98 17.94
CA LYS A 109 14.15 6.23 16.59
C LYS A 109 13.04 6.16 15.55
N ILE A 110 13.17 6.96 14.49
CA ILE A 110 12.35 6.85 13.28
C ILE A 110 13.29 6.86 12.08
N TRP A 111 13.13 5.89 11.19
CA TRP A 111 13.92 5.78 9.98
C TRP A 111 13.12 5.15 8.85
N TYR A 112 13.58 5.29 7.62
CA TYR A 112 13.03 4.59 6.46
C TYR A 112 14.14 4.04 5.57
N GLY A 113 13.81 3.06 4.74
CA GLY A 113 14.72 2.43 3.78
C GLY A 113 14.26 1.03 3.44
N ASP A 114 15.11 0.26 2.81
CA ASP A 114 14.97 -1.14 2.36
C ASP A 114 13.54 -1.69 2.44
N GLY A 115 12.77 -1.47 1.39
CA GLY A 115 11.35 -1.70 1.36
C GLY A 115 10.91 -3.00 0.69
N LYS A 116 9.71 -2.98 0.16
CA LYS A 116 9.05 -4.08 -0.51
C LYS A 116 8.78 -3.72 -1.97
N GLU A 117 9.10 -4.64 -2.89
CA GLU A 117 8.69 -4.53 -4.29
C GLU A 117 7.19 -4.83 -4.46
N GLY A 118 6.60 -4.37 -5.57
CA GLY A 118 5.21 -4.65 -5.92
C GLY A 118 4.18 -3.77 -5.22
N ILE A 119 4.61 -2.63 -4.67
CA ILE A 119 3.72 -1.56 -4.20
C ILE A 119 3.61 -0.53 -5.30
N ASP A 120 2.38 -0.23 -5.73
CA ASP A 120 2.08 0.69 -6.83
C ASP A 120 0.87 1.59 -6.52
N ASP A 121 0.41 2.34 -7.52
CA ASP A 121 -0.69 3.29 -7.40
C ASP A 121 -2.05 2.64 -7.02
N LEU A 122 -2.16 1.34 -7.08
CA LEU A 122 -3.35 0.59 -6.69
C LEU A 122 -3.23 -0.05 -5.30
N THR A 123 -2.09 0.08 -4.63
CA THR A 123 -1.88 -0.47 -3.29
C THR A 123 -2.42 0.48 -2.22
N ALA A 124 -3.50 0.09 -1.57
CA ALA A 124 -4.12 0.86 -0.48
C ALA A 124 -3.45 0.63 0.88
N TRP A 125 -2.95 -0.58 1.12
CA TRP A 125 -2.25 -0.95 2.34
C TRP A 125 -1.25 -2.08 2.08
N SER A 126 -0.09 -2.05 2.75
CA SER A 126 0.88 -3.13 2.74
C SER A 126 1.59 -3.23 4.10
N GLY A 127 1.73 -4.45 4.62
CA GLY A 127 2.29 -4.68 5.94
C GLY A 127 2.16 -6.12 6.37
N PHE A 128 2.19 -6.33 7.67
CA PHE A 128 1.88 -7.60 8.31
C PHE A 128 0.78 -7.38 9.34
N PHE A 129 -0.32 -8.11 9.22
CA PHE A 129 -1.37 -8.11 10.20
C PHE A 129 -1.76 -9.55 10.53
N TRP A 130 -1.52 -9.94 11.79
CA TRP A 130 -1.91 -11.25 12.29
C TRP A 130 -3.42 -11.35 12.37
N MET A 131 -3.99 -12.17 11.53
CA MET A 131 -5.42 -12.41 11.42
C MET A 131 -5.73 -13.75 12.07
N ASP A 132 -6.50 -13.74 13.13
CA ASP A 132 -7.08 -14.91 13.76
C ASP A 132 -8.60 -14.78 13.84
N GLU A 133 -9.24 -15.65 14.61
CA GLU A 133 -10.68 -15.64 14.81
C GLU A 133 -11.18 -14.25 15.26
N TRP A 134 -12.07 -13.66 14.47
CA TRP A 134 -12.72 -12.36 14.69
C TRP A 134 -11.78 -11.15 14.72
N SER A 135 -10.50 -11.33 14.49
CA SER A 135 -9.61 -10.18 14.39
C SER A 135 -9.96 -9.30 13.18
N THR A 136 -9.69 -8.02 13.29
CA THR A 136 -10.09 -7.03 12.28
C THR A 136 -8.93 -6.11 11.95
N LEU A 137 -8.54 -6.09 10.69
CA LEU A 137 -7.66 -5.06 10.13
C LEU A 137 -8.51 -3.84 9.79
N GLU A 138 -8.21 -2.71 10.39
CA GLU A 138 -8.88 -1.43 10.15
C GLU A 138 -7.96 -0.48 9.40
N ILE A 139 -8.25 -0.21 8.14
CA ILE A 139 -7.48 0.66 7.27
C ILE A 139 -8.15 2.03 7.19
N THR A 140 -7.39 3.10 7.37
CA THR A 140 -7.94 4.46 7.25
C THR A 140 -8.50 4.72 5.86
N LYS A 141 -9.62 5.44 5.78
CA LYS A 141 -10.16 5.88 4.48
C LYS A 141 -9.21 6.78 3.69
N ASN A 142 -8.27 7.44 4.37
CA ASN A 142 -7.25 8.25 3.70
C ASN A 142 -6.37 7.44 2.76
N SER A 143 -6.27 6.11 2.94
CA SER A 143 -5.59 5.21 2.01
C SER A 143 -6.22 5.15 0.62
N PHE A 144 -7.44 5.66 0.48
CA PHE A 144 -8.21 5.68 -0.77
C PHE A 144 -8.38 7.10 -1.34
N VAL A 145 -7.66 8.07 -0.82
CA VAL A 145 -7.71 9.46 -1.32
C VAL A 145 -7.24 9.51 -2.77
N GLY A 146 -8.04 10.15 -3.63
CA GLY A 146 -7.76 10.28 -5.06
C GLY A 146 -8.10 9.05 -5.89
N VAL A 147 -8.65 7.99 -5.30
CA VAL A 147 -9.11 6.82 -6.04
C VAL A 147 -10.33 7.18 -6.87
N ASP A 148 -10.25 6.94 -8.16
CA ASP A 148 -11.40 7.00 -9.09
C ASP A 148 -12.14 5.67 -9.07
N TRP A 149 -13.14 5.54 -8.20
CA TRP A 149 -13.92 4.32 -8.00
C TRP A 149 -14.65 3.86 -9.25
N ASP A 150 -14.96 4.76 -10.19
CA ASP A 150 -15.55 4.39 -11.49
C ASP A 150 -14.62 3.52 -12.32
N ASN A 151 -13.32 3.58 -12.09
CA ASN A 151 -12.29 2.80 -12.75
C ASN A 151 -11.82 1.57 -11.96
N ILE A 152 -12.38 1.32 -10.76
CA ILE A 152 -12.04 0.14 -9.95
C ILE A 152 -13.14 -0.92 -10.05
N SER A 153 -12.74 -2.17 -10.27
CA SER A 153 -13.65 -3.32 -10.40
C SER A 153 -13.73 -4.17 -9.15
N ALA A 154 -12.66 -4.22 -8.35
CA ALA A 154 -12.57 -5.08 -7.18
C ALA A 154 -11.53 -4.58 -6.18
N ILE A 155 -11.55 -5.16 -4.98
CA ILE A 155 -10.48 -5.05 -3.97
C ILE A 155 -9.95 -6.44 -3.71
N ARG A 156 -8.62 -6.60 -3.74
CA ARG A 156 -7.92 -7.84 -3.41
C ARG A 156 -7.27 -7.76 -2.04
N PHE A 157 -7.36 -8.87 -1.33
CA PHE A 157 -6.84 -9.06 0.02
C PHE A 157 -5.83 -10.18 0.00
N TYR A 158 -4.54 -9.86 0.08
CA TYR A 158 -3.46 -10.84 0.02
C TYR A 158 -3.09 -11.35 1.41
N SER A 159 -2.71 -12.62 1.47
CA SER A 159 -2.16 -13.25 2.65
C SER A 159 -0.86 -13.97 2.32
N GLU A 160 -0.09 -14.31 3.33
CA GLU A 160 0.96 -15.31 3.17
C GLU A 160 0.35 -16.62 2.67
N ALA A 161 1.00 -17.24 1.68
CA ALA A 161 0.52 -18.43 1.00
C ALA A 161 0.10 -19.54 1.96
N GLY A 162 -0.94 -20.24 1.62
CA GLY A 162 -1.24 -21.50 2.25
C GLY A 162 -2.57 -21.62 3.00
N ARG A 163 -3.53 -20.70 2.85
CA ARG A 163 -4.80 -20.75 3.57
C ARG A 163 -6.02 -20.66 2.66
N THR A 164 -6.84 -21.73 2.63
CA THR A 164 -7.98 -21.84 1.71
C THR A 164 -9.34 -21.64 2.34
N ASP A 165 -9.45 -21.49 3.63
CA ASP A 165 -10.73 -21.70 4.30
C ASP A 165 -11.17 -20.55 5.21
N TYR A 166 -10.57 -19.36 4.98
CA TYR A 166 -10.98 -18.16 5.68
C TYR A 166 -12.12 -17.45 4.97
N ILE A 167 -13.08 -17.05 5.77
CA ILE A 167 -14.14 -16.15 5.37
C ILE A 167 -13.83 -14.78 5.95
N ILE A 168 -13.75 -13.78 5.09
CA ILE A 168 -13.57 -12.40 5.53
C ILE A 168 -14.83 -11.58 5.25
N ASN A 169 -15.19 -10.73 6.20
CA ASN A 169 -16.17 -9.68 6.00
C ASN A 169 -15.43 -8.38 5.70
N VAL A 170 -15.85 -7.67 4.68
CA VAL A 170 -15.39 -6.30 4.39
C VAL A 170 -16.50 -5.35 4.80
N MET A 171 -16.19 -4.41 5.68
CA MET A 171 -17.19 -3.54 6.31
C MET A 171 -16.70 -2.10 6.41
N THR A 172 -17.62 -1.16 6.45
CA THR A 172 -17.33 0.25 6.75
C THR A 172 -17.77 0.65 8.16
N LYS A 173 -18.65 -0.15 8.78
CA LYS A 173 -19.08 0.02 10.17
C LYS A 173 -19.47 -1.34 10.75
N TRP A 174 -19.51 -1.43 12.07
CA TRP A 174 -19.91 -2.64 12.76
C TRP A 174 -21.38 -3.00 12.52
N GLY A 175 -21.63 -4.30 12.40
CA GLY A 175 -22.96 -4.88 12.18
C GLY A 175 -23.30 -5.07 10.71
N ASP A 176 -24.44 -5.77 10.48
CA ASP A 176 -24.83 -6.20 9.11
C ASP A 176 -25.04 -5.04 8.13
N GLY A 177 -25.47 -3.89 8.62
CA GLY A 177 -25.65 -2.72 7.77
C GLY A 177 -24.35 -2.03 7.32
N GLY A 178 -23.20 -2.52 7.72
CA GLY A 178 -21.89 -2.02 7.31
C GLY A 178 -21.14 -2.92 6.35
N LYS A 179 -21.62 -4.11 6.10
CA LYS A 179 -20.98 -5.07 5.19
C LYS A 179 -21.04 -4.58 3.74
N LEU A 180 -19.94 -4.76 3.03
CA LEU A 180 -19.81 -4.51 1.60
C LEU A 180 -19.89 -5.85 0.85
N GLY A 181 -20.99 -6.07 0.12
CA GLY A 181 -21.22 -7.33 -0.58
C GLY A 181 -21.37 -8.53 0.35
N ASP A 182 -21.18 -9.71 -0.22
CA ASP A 182 -21.20 -10.97 0.49
C ASP A 182 -19.85 -11.27 1.16
N GLN A 183 -19.83 -12.33 1.98
CA GLN A 183 -18.58 -12.83 2.55
C GLN A 183 -17.65 -13.31 1.45
N THR A 184 -16.37 -12.96 1.58
CA THR A 184 -15.33 -13.36 0.64
C THR A 184 -14.52 -14.52 1.22
N THR A 185 -14.38 -15.59 0.46
CA THR A 185 -13.56 -16.74 0.86
C THR A 185 -12.18 -16.60 0.21
N MET A 186 -11.14 -16.60 1.05
CA MET A 186 -9.77 -16.62 0.59
C MET A 186 -9.38 -18.01 0.10
N THR A 187 -8.76 -18.11 -1.06
CA THR A 187 -8.28 -19.38 -1.62
C THR A 187 -6.75 -19.42 -1.64
N MET A 188 -6.19 -20.62 -1.45
CA MET A 188 -4.73 -20.82 -1.49
C MET A 188 -4.14 -20.68 -2.89
N THR A 189 -4.93 -20.97 -3.90
CA THR A 189 -4.44 -21.02 -5.28
C THR A 189 -4.11 -19.65 -5.84
N ASP A 190 -4.78 -18.64 -5.35
CA ASP A 190 -4.71 -17.27 -5.87
C ASP A 190 -3.95 -16.32 -4.94
N GLU A 191 -3.57 -16.78 -3.74
CA GLU A 191 -2.89 -16.01 -2.70
C GLU A 191 -3.68 -14.78 -2.23
N TYR A 192 -4.88 -14.57 -2.75
CA TYR A 192 -5.77 -13.46 -2.39
C TYR A 192 -7.25 -13.88 -2.34
N ALA A 193 -8.05 -13.10 -1.62
CA ALA A 193 -9.49 -13.05 -1.76
C ALA A 193 -9.87 -11.78 -2.51
N GLU A 194 -10.97 -11.79 -3.26
CA GLU A 194 -11.40 -10.66 -4.06
C GLU A 194 -12.84 -10.28 -3.73
N LEU A 195 -13.06 -9.01 -3.41
CA LEU A 195 -14.38 -8.40 -3.31
C LEU A 195 -14.69 -7.68 -4.61
N SER A 196 -15.65 -8.19 -5.39
CA SER A 196 -16.20 -7.46 -6.54
C SER A 196 -16.92 -6.20 -6.08
N LEU A 197 -16.67 -5.09 -6.75
CA LEU A 197 -17.38 -3.82 -6.50
C LEU A 197 -18.61 -3.63 -7.40
N GLU A 198 -19.03 -4.66 -8.15
CA GLU A 198 -20.24 -4.60 -8.94
C GLU A 198 -21.46 -4.33 -8.06
N GLY A 199 -22.13 -3.20 -8.31
CA GLY A 199 -23.31 -2.77 -7.52
C GLY A 199 -22.96 -2.15 -6.15
N ILE A 200 -21.69 -1.95 -5.81
CA ILE A 200 -21.25 -1.29 -4.59
C ILE A 200 -20.78 0.13 -4.93
N ASP A 201 -21.43 1.12 -4.34
CA ASP A 201 -21.00 2.52 -4.40
C ASP A 201 -19.99 2.77 -3.25
N MET A 202 -18.69 2.67 -3.58
CA MET A 202 -17.63 2.84 -2.60
C MET A 202 -17.47 4.29 -2.13
N GLU A 203 -17.78 5.27 -2.97
CA GLU A 203 -17.75 6.68 -2.57
C GLU A 203 -18.78 6.95 -1.49
N ALA A 204 -20.03 6.51 -1.71
CA ALA A 204 -21.09 6.60 -0.69
C ALA A 204 -20.78 5.76 0.55
N ALA A 205 -20.21 4.55 0.39
CA ALA A 205 -19.88 3.67 1.50
C ALA A 205 -18.79 4.25 2.43
N LEU A 206 -17.87 5.04 1.89
CA LEU A 206 -16.78 5.69 2.64
C LEU A 206 -17.07 7.14 3.04
N ALA A 207 -18.20 7.75 2.62
CA ALA A 207 -18.49 9.15 2.84
C ALA A 207 -18.50 9.53 4.33
N ASP A 208 -19.23 8.78 5.15
CA ASP A 208 -19.52 9.09 6.56
C ASP A 208 -18.72 8.19 7.54
N VAL A 209 -17.66 7.55 7.08
CA VAL A 209 -16.81 6.68 7.91
C VAL A 209 -15.36 7.12 7.84
N ASP A 210 -14.54 6.62 8.76
CA ASP A 210 -13.11 6.92 8.81
C ASP A 210 -12.21 5.76 8.36
N ARG A 211 -12.80 4.57 8.13
CA ARG A 211 -12.05 3.33 7.86
C ARG A 211 -12.80 2.32 7.01
N LEU A 212 -12.02 1.42 6.41
CA LEU A 212 -12.44 0.12 5.89
C LEU A 212 -11.97 -0.95 6.85
N MET A 213 -12.87 -1.88 7.22
CA MET A 213 -12.60 -2.98 8.14
C MET A 213 -12.61 -4.30 7.40
N ILE A 214 -11.58 -5.10 7.60
CA ILE A 214 -11.45 -6.45 7.06
C ILE A 214 -11.39 -7.41 8.25
N GLN A 215 -12.47 -8.16 8.49
CA GLN A 215 -12.61 -9.05 9.64
C GLN A 215 -12.57 -10.51 9.22
N CYS A 216 -11.77 -11.32 9.92
CA CYS A 216 -11.85 -12.77 9.82
C CYS A 216 -13.14 -13.26 10.51
N ASN A 217 -14.00 -13.95 9.76
CA ASN A 217 -15.27 -14.46 10.24
C ASN A 217 -15.26 -15.99 10.25
N LYS A 218 -14.27 -16.59 10.92
CA LYS A 218 -14.17 -18.03 11.05
C LYS A 218 -13.75 -18.45 12.45
N GLU A 219 -14.59 -19.23 13.10
CA GLU A 219 -14.26 -19.91 14.35
C GLU A 219 -13.26 -21.05 14.12
N GLY A 220 -12.25 -21.13 15.00
CA GLY A 220 -11.30 -22.25 15.03
C GLY A 220 -10.37 -22.34 13.81
N GLY A 221 -10.26 -21.30 13.01
CA GLY A 221 -9.28 -21.21 11.93
C GLY A 221 -7.87 -21.04 12.49
N ALA A 222 -6.86 -21.65 11.84
CA ALA A 222 -5.49 -21.34 12.18
C ALA A 222 -5.15 -19.91 11.71
N PRO A 223 -4.44 -19.11 12.50
CA PRO A 223 -4.13 -17.73 12.15
C PRO A 223 -3.23 -17.62 10.91
N PHE A 224 -3.27 -16.48 10.26
CA PHE A 224 -2.46 -16.17 9.07
C PHE A 224 -2.11 -14.68 9.05
N ASN A 225 -1.16 -14.29 8.21
CA ASN A 225 -0.82 -12.89 8.01
C ASN A 225 -1.52 -12.33 6.78
N PHE A 226 -2.21 -11.23 6.94
CA PHE A 226 -2.54 -10.31 5.87
C PHE A 226 -1.28 -9.54 5.46
N THR A 227 -1.08 -9.37 4.17
CA THR A 227 0.16 -8.75 3.65
C THR A 227 -0.08 -7.55 2.76
N GLN A 228 -1.26 -7.44 2.10
CA GLN A 228 -1.55 -6.33 1.19
C GLN A 228 -3.05 -6.20 0.92
N VAL A 229 -3.48 -4.97 0.69
CA VAL A 229 -4.79 -4.63 0.13
C VAL A 229 -4.56 -3.82 -1.14
N GLU A 230 -5.08 -4.31 -2.25
CA GLU A 230 -4.86 -3.77 -3.59
C GLU A 230 -6.21 -3.50 -4.27
N LEU A 231 -6.27 -2.41 -5.01
CA LEU A 231 -7.40 -2.08 -5.88
C LEU A 231 -7.18 -2.70 -7.25
N VAL A 232 -8.23 -3.23 -7.86
CA VAL A 232 -8.17 -3.82 -9.20
C VAL A 232 -8.80 -2.86 -10.19
N ALA A 233 -8.00 -2.30 -11.09
CA ALA A 233 -8.52 -1.44 -12.14
C ALA A 233 -9.45 -2.22 -13.09
N LYS A 234 -10.54 -1.58 -13.53
CA LYS A 234 -11.36 -2.10 -14.64
C LYS A 234 -10.47 -2.28 -15.87
N PRO A 235 -10.64 -3.37 -16.64
CA PRO A 235 -9.96 -3.49 -17.91
C PRO A 235 -10.27 -2.20 -18.70
N SER A 236 -9.24 -1.42 -19.02
CA SER A 236 -9.45 -0.26 -19.88
C SER A 236 -10.10 -0.77 -21.16
N ALA A 237 -11.18 -0.10 -21.61
CA ALA A 237 -11.89 -0.42 -22.85
C ALA A 237 -11.07 -0.16 -24.12
N VAL A 238 -9.79 0.09 -24.02
CA VAL A 238 -8.81 -0.25 -25.04
C VAL A 238 -8.78 -1.78 -25.06
N GLN A 239 -9.91 -2.38 -25.45
CA GLN A 239 -9.93 -3.72 -26.00
C GLN A 239 -8.78 -3.75 -26.98
N GLY A 240 -7.87 -4.67 -26.70
CA GLY A 240 -6.70 -4.87 -27.46
C GLY A 240 -6.99 -4.57 -28.93
N VAL A 241 -6.25 -3.67 -29.49
CA VAL A 241 -5.91 -3.82 -30.88
C VAL A 241 -5.40 -5.26 -30.91
N SER A 242 -6.32 -6.21 -31.12
CA SER A 242 -5.96 -7.52 -31.60
C SER A 242 -5.01 -7.17 -32.71
N ALA A 243 -3.74 -7.43 -32.51
CA ALA A 243 -2.83 -7.43 -33.62
C ALA A 243 -3.46 -8.43 -34.56
N LYS A 244 -4.38 -7.93 -35.43
CA LYS A 244 -4.63 -8.59 -36.68
C LYS A 244 -3.23 -8.87 -37.14
N THR A 245 -2.92 -10.12 -37.31
CA THR A 245 -1.75 -10.57 -38.06
C THR A 245 -1.95 -10.00 -39.47
N GLU A 246 -1.80 -8.69 -39.58
CA GLU A 246 -1.61 -8.06 -40.87
C GLU A 246 -0.29 -8.62 -41.34
N LYS A 247 -0.33 -9.25 -42.51
CA LYS A 247 0.83 -9.58 -43.30
C LYS A 247 1.88 -8.49 -43.04
N ALA A 248 3.06 -8.89 -42.63
CA ALA A 248 4.16 -8.00 -42.32
C ALA A 248 4.20 -6.88 -43.36
N ASP A 249 3.68 -5.71 -42.98
CA ASP A 249 3.73 -4.52 -43.82
C ASP A 249 5.19 -4.04 -43.76
N ASN A 250 5.95 -4.35 -44.78
CA ASN A 250 7.34 -3.93 -44.93
C ASN A 250 7.47 -2.41 -45.12
N SER A 251 6.47 -1.66 -44.77
CA SER A 251 6.49 -0.21 -44.85
C SER A 251 7.57 0.38 -43.94
N ILE A 252 8.29 1.33 -44.47
CA ILE A 252 9.37 2.03 -43.80
C ILE A 252 8.83 3.39 -43.31
N TYR A 253 9.05 3.70 -42.04
CA TYR A 253 8.65 4.98 -41.47
C TYR A 253 9.85 5.72 -40.91
N THR A 254 9.87 7.03 -41.02
CA THR A 254 10.77 7.88 -40.25
C THR A 254 10.40 7.86 -38.78
N ILE A 255 11.29 8.31 -37.90
CA ILE A 255 11.00 8.45 -36.46
C ILE A 255 9.83 9.40 -36.16
N SER A 256 9.51 10.31 -37.07
CA SER A 256 8.36 11.21 -37.01
C SER A 256 7.05 10.58 -37.55
N GLY A 257 7.06 9.29 -37.90
CA GLY A 257 5.88 8.57 -38.38
C GLY A 257 5.55 8.76 -39.85
N VAL A 258 6.41 9.42 -40.65
CA VAL A 258 6.19 9.59 -42.10
C VAL A 258 6.61 8.33 -42.83
N LYS A 259 5.69 7.75 -43.63
CA LYS A 259 6.00 6.62 -44.50
C LYS A 259 6.93 7.04 -45.64
N VAL A 260 7.96 6.24 -45.88
CA VAL A 260 8.92 6.44 -46.98
C VAL A 260 9.10 5.15 -47.79
N ASP A 261 9.41 5.29 -49.07
CA ASP A 261 9.49 4.13 -49.97
C ASP A 261 10.83 3.38 -49.85
N ASN A 262 11.87 4.06 -49.36
CA ASN A 262 13.17 3.43 -49.12
C ASN A 262 13.99 4.15 -48.04
N ILE A 263 15.05 3.51 -47.55
CA ILE A 263 16.05 4.07 -46.63
C ILE A 263 17.12 4.79 -47.47
N GLY A 264 16.78 5.92 -48.06
CA GLY A 264 17.65 6.63 -48.99
C GLY A 264 18.55 7.68 -48.37
N GLN A 265 18.41 8.00 -47.11
CA GLN A 265 19.21 9.03 -46.40
C GLN A 265 19.67 8.54 -45.05
N LYS A 266 20.75 9.15 -44.56
CA LYS A 266 21.22 8.85 -43.18
C LYS A 266 20.18 9.30 -42.15
N GLY A 267 19.68 8.35 -41.39
CA GLY A 267 18.63 8.61 -40.41
C GLY A 267 18.16 7.37 -39.67
N LEU A 268 17.25 7.56 -38.73
CA LEU A 268 16.61 6.46 -37.96
C LEU A 268 15.23 6.15 -38.54
N TYR A 269 15.00 4.90 -38.87
CA TYR A 269 13.76 4.40 -39.48
C TYR A 269 13.16 3.29 -38.65
N ILE A 270 11.85 3.07 -38.81
CA ILE A 270 11.09 1.98 -38.20
C ILE A 270 10.57 1.10 -39.33
N VAL A 271 10.92 -0.18 -39.31
CA VAL A 271 10.44 -1.20 -40.25
C VAL A 271 9.95 -2.39 -39.43
N ASN A 272 8.69 -2.80 -39.61
CA ASN A 272 8.07 -3.90 -38.83
C ASN A 272 8.25 -3.72 -37.30
N GLY A 273 8.09 -2.50 -36.79
CA GLY A 273 8.26 -2.19 -35.37
C GLY A 273 9.69 -2.20 -34.86
N LYS A 274 10.70 -2.46 -35.71
CA LYS A 274 12.13 -2.47 -35.35
C LYS A 274 12.83 -1.20 -35.85
N LYS A 275 13.77 -0.70 -35.04
CA LYS A 275 14.58 0.48 -35.40
C LYS A 275 15.75 0.10 -36.30
N PHE A 276 15.96 0.84 -37.38
CA PHE A 276 17.08 0.71 -38.32
C PHE A 276 17.77 2.05 -38.50
N VAL A 277 19.10 2.01 -38.64
CA VAL A 277 19.90 3.17 -38.96
C VAL A 277 20.25 3.12 -40.46
N GLY A 278 19.73 4.06 -41.25
CA GLY A 278 20.18 4.26 -42.65
C GLY A 278 21.60 4.79 -42.65
N LYS A 279 22.43 4.24 -43.52
CA LYS A 279 23.85 4.70 -43.71
C LYS A 279 23.96 5.81 -44.73
#